data_6d66f5f1a56a91be18327b6ffb62187e
#
_entry.id   6d66f5f1a56a91be18327b6ffb62187e
#
_cell.length_a   1.000
_cell.length_b   1.000
_cell.length_c   1.000
_cell.angle_alpha   90.00
_cell.angle_beta   90.00
_cell.angle_gamma   90.00
#
_symmetry.space_group_name_H-M   'P 1'
#
loop_
_entity.id
_entity.type
_entity.pdbx_description
1 polymer ?
#
loop_
_entity_poly.entity_id
_entity_poly.type
_entity_poly.pdbx_seq_one_letter_code
_entity_poly.pdbx_strand_id
1 'polypeptide(L)'
;MVMRALVLLSGWLLTCGGAVSAQLDERKLVDLTYSFDERTIAWPTNKPFQWEKTDWGMTAGGYWYASANFATSEHGGTHIDAPIHFGKGQSAVDEIPIQRLVGPAVVVDVAQRVLQERDYRLTVADLAAWEDRHGRIPDGAIVLMHSGWGRYWPDKVRYLGSETPGEVKSLHFPGFSKEAAEFLVKERKIDGVGIDTPSIDHGPSRDFIVHRILNGADLYALENVANLDRLPPKGATLIALPMKIKGGTGGPVRIIAILP
;
A
#
# COMPACT_ATOMS: atom_id res chain seq x y z
N MET A 1 -70.71 -1.20 -47.95
CA MET A 1 -69.44 -1.90 -47.77
C MET A 1 -68.54 -0.99 -46.92
N VAL A 2 -68.46 -1.19 -45.59
CA VAL A 2 -67.75 -0.30 -44.67
C VAL A 2 -66.56 -1.10 -44.14
N MET A 3 -65.34 -0.64 -44.50
CA MET A 3 -64.08 -1.20 -44.06
C MET A 3 -63.72 -0.61 -42.69
N ARG A 4 -63.67 -1.46 -41.65
CA ARG A 4 -63.15 -1.07 -40.32
C ARG A 4 -61.63 -1.24 -40.33
N ALA A 5 -60.91 -0.17 -40.07
CA ALA A 5 -59.49 -0.19 -39.85
C ALA A 5 -59.19 -0.56 -38.37
N LEU A 6 -58.41 -1.59 -38.17
CA LEU A 6 -57.92 -2.04 -36.88
C LEU A 6 -56.61 -1.29 -36.56
N VAL A 7 -56.63 -0.45 -35.53
CA VAL A 7 -55.39 0.22 -35.00
C VAL A 7 -54.81 -0.66 -33.94
N LEU A 8 -53.65 -1.24 -34.21
CA LEU A 8 -52.82 -1.95 -33.22
C LEU A 8 -51.99 -0.93 -32.44
N LEU A 9 -52.33 -0.71 -31.19
CA LEU A 9 -51.44 0.01 -30.24
C LEU A 9 -50.37 -0.96 -29.73
N SER A 10 -49.12 -0.78 -30.20
CA SER A 10 -47.96 -1.42 -29.64
C SER A 10 -47.50 -0.66 -28.38
N GLY A 11 -47.84 -1.21 -27.19
CA GLY A 11 -47.36 -0.68 -25.92
C GLY A 11 -45.88 -1.01 -25.73
N TRP A 12 -45.06 0.02 -25.68
CA TRP A 12 -43.64 -0.07 -25.24
C TRP A 12 -43.61 -0.11 -23.71
N LEU A 13 -43.30 -1.29 -23.15
CA LEU A 13 -42.92 -1.40 -21.73
C LEU A 13 -41.50 -0.80 -21.55
N LEU A 14 -41.45 0.42 -21.02
CA LEU A 14 -40.21 0.98 -20.46
C LEU A 14 -39.89 0.22 -19.15
N THR A 15 -39.00 -0.74 -19.22
CA THR A 15 -38.35 -1.28 -18.04
C THR A 15 -37.43 -0.23 -17.47
N CYS A 16 -37.85 0.50 -16.45
CA CYS A 16 -36.97 1.27 -15.61
C CYS A 16 -35.96 0.31 -14.93
N GLY A 17 -34.80 0.11 -15.54
CA GLY A 17 -33.68 -0.51 -14.87
C GLY A 17 -33.26 0.42 -13.71
N GLY A 18 -33.67 0.08 -12.49
CA GLY A 18 -33.18 0.77 -11.30
C GLY A 18 -31.68 0.67 -11.26
N ALA A 19 -30.97 1.80 -11.33
CA ALA A 19 -29.55 1.85 -11.04
C ALA A 19 -29.35 1.39 -9.59
N VAL A 20 -28.84 0.18 -9.42
CA VAL A 20 -28.38 -0.29 -8.12
C VAL A 20 -27.15 0.56 -7.79
N SER A 21 -27.34 1.60 -6.98
CA SER A 21 -26.24 2.29 -6.35
C SER A 21 -25.53 1.26 -5.47
N ALA A 22 -24.35 0.82 -5.89
CA ALA A 22 -23.48 -0.01 -5.06
C ALA A 22 -23.03 0.85 -3.87
N GLN A 23 -23.81 0.81 -2.79
CA GLN A 23 -23.45 1.47 -1.54
C GLN A 23 -22.27 0.72 -0.93
N LEU A 24 -21.18 1.42 -0.66
CA LEU A 24 -20.01 0.88 0.03
C LEU A 24 -20.43 0.43 1.44
N ASP A 25 -20.22 -0.83 1.77
CA ASP A 25 -20.43 -1.35 3.12
C ASP A 25 -19.21 -0.97 4.00
N GLU A 26 -19.43 -0.04 4.93
CA GLU A 26 -18.36 0.46 5.82
C GLU A 26 -17.72 -0.67 6.65
N ARG A 27 -18.45 -1.75 6.95
CA ARG A 27 -17.95 -2.92 7.69
C ARG A 27 -16.88 -3.71 6.91
N LYS A 28 -16.84 -3.51 5.60
CA LYS A 28 -15.84 -4.11 4.70
C LYS A 28 -14.56 -3.29 4.56
N LEU A 29 -14.49 -2.11 5.20
CA LEU A 29 -13.31 -1.27 5.15
C LEU A 29 -12.29 -1.71 6.20
N VAL A 30 -11.05 -1.88 5.77
CA VAL A 30 -9.90 -2.13 6.64
C VAL A 30 -8.89 -1.01 6.44
N ASP A 31 -8.55 -0.32 7.52
CA ASP A 31 -7.48 0.68 7.54
C ASP A 31 -6.12 -0.03 7.66
N LEU A 32 -5.25 0.22 6.72
CA LEU A 32 -3.92 -0.39 6.61
C LEU A 32 -2.80 0.62 6.88
N THR A 33 -3.10 1.67 7.67
CA THR A 33 -2.20 2.80 7.90
C THR A 33 -1.95 3.01 9.39
N TYR A 34 -0.69 3.16 9.78
CA TYR A 34 -0.34 3.60 11.14
C TYR A 34 -0.56 5.11 11.29
N SER A 35 -0.98 5.53 12.49
CA SER A 35 -1.03 6.95 12.84
C SER A 35 0.37 7.55 12.87
N PHE A 36 0.48 8.81 12.44
CA PHE A 36 1.73 9.56 12.51
C PHE A 36 1.80 10.33 13.84
N ASP A 37 2.83 10.06 14.62
CA ASP A 37 3.18 10.73 15.87
C ASP A 37 4.71 10.73 16.04
N GLU A 38 5.22 11.17 17.19
CA GLU A 38 6.65 11.20 17.51
C GLU A 38 7.32 9.82 17.55
N ARG A 39 6.52 8.74 17.63
CA ARG A 39 7.01 7.34 17.59
C ARG A 39 7.05 6.78 16.18
N THR A 40 6.54 7.54 15.20
CA THR A 40 6.54 7.10 13.80
C THR A 40 7.93 6.68 13.37
N ILE A 41 8.05 5.44 12.89
CA ILE A 41 9.31 4.89 12.44
C ILE A 41 9.60 5.41 11.03
N ALA A 42 10.76 6.04 10.88
CA ALA A 42 11.35 6.41 9.60
C ALA A 42 12.65 5.62 9.41
N TRP A 43 13.16 5.59 8.19
CA TRP A 43 14.48 5.03 7.92
C TRP A 43 15.53 5.71 8.81
N PRO A 44 16.54 5.00 9.37
CA PRO A 44 17.41 5.56 10.41
C PRO A 44 18.17 6.83 10.04
N THR A 45 18.40 7.08 8.75
CA THR A 45 19.08 8.31 8.26
C THR A 45 18.09 9.44 7.96
N ASN A 46 16.79 9.19 8.03
CA ASN A 46 15.76 10.16 7.69
C ASN A 46 15.34 10.98 8.91
N LYS A 47 14.81 12.18 8.65
CA LYS A 47 14.23 13.03 9.70
C LYS A 47 12.92 12.38 10.20
N PRO A 48 12.71 12.35 11.54
CA PRO A 48 11.47 11.85 12.12
C PRO A 48 10.29 12.76 11.79
N PHE A 49 9.08 12.24 11.98
CA PHE A 49 7.86 13.03 11.92
C PHE A 49 7.87 14.10 13.03
N GLN A 50 7.51 15.32 12.66
CA GLN A 50 7.39 16.46 13.56
C GLN A 50 5.99 17.05 13.43
N TRP A 51 5.37 17.39 14.55
CA TRP A 51 4.06 18.02 14.59
C TRP A 51 4.06 19.15 15.61
N GLU A 52 3.76 20.36 15.16
CA GLU A 52 3.78 21.59 15.93
C GLU A 52 2.40 22.25 15.92
N LYS A 53 1.79 22.38 17.11
CA LYS A 53 0.55 23.15 17.28
C LYS A 53 0.84 24.63 17.14
N THR A 54 0.17 25.30 16.21
CA THR A 54 0.26 26.76 16.03
C THR A 54 -0.83 27.47 16.80
N ASP A 55 -2.06 26.97 16.73
CA ASP A 55 -3.23 27.47 17.46
C ASP A 55 -3.98 26.28 18.05
N TRP A 56 -4.45 26.39 19.30
CA TRP A 56 -5.15 25.27 19.95
C TRP A 56 -5.98 25.75 21.12
N GLY A 57 -7.18 26.33 20.88
CA GLY A 57 -8.01 26.82 21.95
C GLY A 57 -9.17 27.70 21.52
N MET A 58 -9.82 28.33 22.52
CA MET A 58 -10.85 29.31 22.28
C MET A 58 -10.19 30.62 21.85
N THR A 59 -10.68 31.20 20.74
CA THR A 59 -10.26 32.52 20.26
C THR A 59 -10.87 33.65 21.07
N ALA A 60 -10.35 34.86 20.94
CA ALA A 60 -10.94 36.07 21.51
C ALA A 60 -12.37 36.36 20.96
N GLY A 61 -12.69 35.80 19.78
CA GLY A 61 -14.03 35.89 19.17
C GLY A 61 -15.02 34.85 19.69
N GLY A 62 -14.65 34.03 20.69
CA GLY A 62 -15.53 33.06 21.35
C GLY A 62 -15.79 31.76 20.59
N TYR A 63 -14.95 31.40 19.61
CA TYR A 63 -15.02 30.11 18.91
C TYR A 63 -13.74 29.32 19.08
N TRP A 64 -13.85 27.99 18.95
CA TRP A 64 -12.69 27.09 18.96
C TRP A 64 -11.93 27.15 17.65
N TYR A 65 -10.59 27.22 17.73
CA TYR A 65 -9.71 27.11 16.58
C TYR A 65 -8.51 26.21 16.92
N ALA A 66 -8.18 25.30 16.02
CA ALA A 66 -7.03 24.40 16.13
C ALA A 66 -6.30 24.33 14.80
N SER A 67 -4.99 24.53 14.83
CA SER A 67 -4.11 24.49 13.67
C SER A 67 -2.74 23.96 14.09
N ALA A 68 -2.08 23.23 13.18
CA ALA A 68 -0.75 22.69 13.39
C ALA A 68 0.02 22.61 12.07
N ASN A 69 1.34 22.65 12.17
CA ASN A 69 2.25 22.33 11.08
C ASN A 69 2.80 20.90 11.28
N PHE A 70 3.18 20.24 10.19
CA PHE A 70 3.98 19.00 10.28
C PHE A 70 5.12 19.03 9.28
N ALA A 71 6.18 18.27 9.60
CA ALA A 71 7.28 17.97 8.70
C ALA A 71 7.67 16.50 8.85
N THR A 72 8.04 15.85 7.76
CA THR A 72 8.45 14.45 7.73
C THR A 72 9.34 14.17 6.53
N SER A 73 10.10 13.06 6.56
CA SER A 73 10.65 12.47 5.34
C SER A 73 9.51 11.89 4.49
N GLU A 74 9.66 11.86 3.17
CA GLU A 74 8.75 11.17 2.27
C GLU A 74 8.65 9.67 2.61
N HIS A 75 9.75 9.08 3.12
CA HIS A 75 9.91 7.66 3.46
C HIS A 75 9.89 7.46 4.98
N GLY A 76 8.71 7.53 5.56
CA GLY A 76 8.50 7.32 6.98
C GLY A 76 7.04 7.03 7.31
N GLY A 77 6.79 6.24 8.37
CA GLY A 77 5.47 5.72 8.65
C GLY A 77 4.95 4.82 7.53
N THR A 78 3.63 4.68 7.42
CA THR A 78 3.03 4.04 6.24
C THR A 78 3.15 4.98 5.05
N HIS A 79 3.92 4.58 4.03
CA HIS A 79 4.23 5.42 2.89
C HIS A 79 4.29 4.63 1.58
N ILE A 80 4.35 5.36 0.48
CA ILE A 80 4.61 4.86 -0.86
C ILE A 80 6.01 5.30 -1.30
N ASP A 81 6.74 4.39 -1.91
CA ASP A 81 7.91 4.70 -2.73
C ASP A 81 7.46 4.81 -4.18
N ALA A 82 7.61 6.00 -4.75
CA ALA A 82 7.38 6.19 -6.17
C ALA A 82 8.49 5.53 -7.00
N PRO A 83 8.21 5.11 -8.26
CA PRO A 83 9.21 4.46 -9.11
C PRO A 83 10.53 5.24 -9.24
N ILE A 84 10.48 6.58 -9.25
CA ILE A 84 11.69 7.42 -9.34
C ILE A 84 12.65 7.24 -8.15
N HIS A 85 12.17 6.68 -7.01
CA HIS A 85 12.99 6.53 -5.80
C HIS A 85 14.30 5.77 -6.07
N PHE A 86 14.25 4.64 -6.78
CA PHE A 86 15.43 3.89 -7.24
C PHE A 86 15.47 3.70 -8.77
N GLY A 87 14.45 4.14 -9.50
CA GLY A 87 14.34 4.07 -10.96
C GLY A 87 14.59 5.43 -11.61
N LYS A 88 15.83 5.71 -12.03
CA LYS A 88 16.17 6.97 -12.71
C LYS A 88 15.29 7.18 -13.95
N GLY A 89 14.53 8.29 -13.96
CA GLY A 89 13.67 8.67 -15.07
C GLY A 89 12.31 7.98 -15.07
N GLN A 90 11.98 7.23 -14.03
CA GLN A 90 10.66 6.65 -13.82
C GLN A 90 9.70 7.66 -13.16
N SER A 91 8.43 7.28 -12.98
CA SER A 91 7.37 8.14 -12.49
C SER A 91 7.63 8.67 -11.07
N ALA A 92 7.48 9.98 -10.87
CA ALA A 92 7.37 10.59 -9.55
C ALA A 92 5.99 10.30 -8.92
N VAL A 93 5.82 10.55 -7.61
CA VAL A 93 4.59 10.20 -6.89
C VAL A 93 3.34 10.89 -7.45
N ASP A 94 3.46 12.12 -7.93
CA ASP A 94 2.36 12.86 -8.55
C ASP A 94 2.05 12.43 -9.99
N GLU A 95 2.94 11.66 -10.62
CA GLU A 95 2.82 11.15 -11.98
C GLU A 95 2.24 9.72 -12.03
N ILE A 96 2.18 9.00 -10.91
CA ILE A 96 1.58 7.67 -10.87
C ILE A 96 0.10 7.78 -11.25
N PRO A 97 -0.37 7.09 -12.32
CA PRO A 97 -1.77 7.11 -12.70
C PRO A 97 -2.67 6.60 -11.56
N ILE A 98 -3.76 7.31 -11.28
CA ILE A 98 -4.66 6.96 -10.16
C ILE A 98 -5.23 5.54 -10.29
N GLN A 99 -5.39 5.04 -11.51
CA GLN A 99 -5.84 3.68 -11.80
C GLN A 99 -4.90 2.62 -11.26
N ARG A 100 -3.61 2.91 -11.17
CA ARG A 100 -2.61 2.00 -10.60
C ARG A 100 -2.60 2.01 -9.07
N LEU A 101 -3.19 3.04 -8.45
CA LEU A 101 -3.29 3.18 -7.00
C LEU A 101 -4.53 2.48 -6.41
N VAL A 102 -5.34 1.86 -7.28
CA VAL A 102 -6.55 1.11 -6.92
C VAL A 102 -6.54 -0.21 -7.68
N GLY A 103 -6.41 -1.33 -6.97
CA GLY A 103 -6.31 -2.63 -7.64
C GLY A 103 -6.58 -3.83 -6.72
N PRO A 104 -6.59 -5.03 -7.31
CA PRO A 104 -6.74 -6.26 -6.55
C PRO A 104 -5.60 -6.44 -5.54
N ALA A 105 -5.94 -6.65 -4.26
CA ALA A 105 -4.97 -7.03 -3.24
C ALA A 105 -4.68 -8.54 -3.33
N VAL A 106 -3.40 -8.89 -3.44
CA VAL A 106 -2.87 -10.25 -3.34
C VAL A 106 -2.03 -10.32 -2.08
N VAL A 107 -2.44 -11.10 -1.08
CA VAL A 107 -1.70 -11.22 0.19
C VAL A 107 -0.98 -12.56 0.25
N VAL A 108 0.36 -12.50 0.24
CA VAL A 108 1.23 -13.68 0.39
C VAL A 108 1.69 -13.74 1.85
N ASP A 109 1.10 -14.67 2.62
CA ASP A 109 1.40 -14.83 4.05
C ASP A 109 2.62 -15.74 4.25
N VAL A 110 3.68 -15.17 4.81
CA VAL A 110 4.92 -15.84 5.17
C VAL A 110 5.26 -15.69 6.67
N ALA A 111 4.30 -15.25 7.49
CA ALA A 111 4.53 -14.96 8.91
C ALA A 111 5.13 -16.15 9.68
N GLN A 112 4.72 -17.40 9.37
CA GLN A 112 5.26 -18.59 10.01
C GLN A 112 6.72 -18.86 9.63
N ARG A 113 7.17 -18.49 8.42
CA ARG A 113 8.56 -18.61 8.01
C ARG A 113 9.43 -17.56 8.69
N VAL A 114 8.92 -16.33 8.82
CA VAL A 114 9.59 -15.23 9.51
C VAL A 114 9.83 -15.53 11.00
N LEU A 115 8.96 -16.31 11.66
CA LEU A 115 9.19 -16.77 13.03
C LEU A 115 10.45 -17.64 13.17
N GLN A 116 10.84 -18.34 12.12
CA GLN A 116 12.01 -19.23 12.09
C GLN A 116 13.25 -18.51 11.55
N GLU A 117 13.07 -17.57 10.62
CA GLU A 117 14.13 -16.80 9.97
C GLU A 117 13.77 -15.32 9.95
N ARG A 118 14.37 -14.55 10.86
CA ARG A 118 14.06 -13.12 11.06
C ARG A 118 14.20 -12.28 9.77
N ASP A 119 15.22 -12.54 8.98
CA ASP A 119 15.54 -11.84 7.75
C ASP A 119 15.02 -12.60 6.51
N TYR A 120 13.90 -13.32 6.68
CA TYR A 120 13.29 -14.10 5.62
C TYR A 120 13.05 -13.27 4.37
N ARG A 121 13.35 -13.83 3.22
CA ARG A 121 13.10 -13.22 1.93
C ARG A 121 12.03 -14.00 1.19
N LEU A 122 10.90 -13.35 0.88
CA LEU A 122 9.82 -13.95 0.09
C LEU A 122 10.37 -14.46 -1.24
N THR A 123 10.11 -15.74 -1.53
CA THR A 123 10.69 -16.47 -2.66
C THR A 123 9.71 -16.63 -3.82
N VAL A 124 10.21 -17.01 -5.00
CA VAL A 124 9.37 -17.45 -6.14
C VAL A 124 8.52 -18.65 -5.75
N ALA A 125 9.03 -19.56 -4.91
CA ALA A 125 8.26 -20.71 -4.45
C ALA A 125 7.05 -20.31 -3.58
N ASP A 126 7.15 -19.23 -2.79
CA ASP A 126 6.02 -18.71 -2.03
C ASP A 126 4.94 -18.13 -2.95
N LEU A 127 5.34 -17.40 -3.99
CA LEU A 127 4.45 -16.87 -5.01
C LEU A 127 3.76 -18.01 -5.79
N ALA A 128 4.52 -19.02 -6.20
CA ALA A 128 3.99 -20.19 -6.89
C ALA A 128 2.99 -20.96 -6.00
N ALA A 129 3.34 -21.20 -4.73
CA ALA A 129 2.47 -21.87 -3.78
C ALA A 129 1.19 -21.06 -3.47
N TRP A 130 1.24 -19.73 -3.57
CA TRP A 130 0.06 -18.87 -3.50
C TRP A 130 -0.81 -19.07 -4.75
N GLU A 131 -0.20 -19.05 -5.95
CA GLU A 131 -0.90 -19.24 -7.22
C GLU A 131 -1.54 -20.62 -7.36
N ASP A 132 -0.88 -21.66 -6.90
CA ASP A 132 -1.42 -23.03 -6.89
C ASP A 132 -2.74 -23.12 -6.11
N ARG A 133 -2.88 -22.35 -5.04
CA ARG A 133 -4.08 -22.34 -4.18
C ARG A 133 -5.14 -21.35 -4.62
N HIS A 134 -4.74 -20.24 -5.22
CA HIS A 134 -5.63 -19.09 -5.44
C HIS A 134 -5.80 -18.72 -6.91
N GLY A 135 -5.05 -19.34 -7.81
CA GLY A 135 -4.97 -18.99 -9.22
C GLY A 135 -3.93 -17.91 -9.50
N ARG A 136 -3.65 -17.66 -10.76
CA ARG A 136 -2.64 -16.69 -11.21
C ARG A 136 -2.87 -15.31 -10.59
N ILE A 137 -1.80 -14.64 -10.18
CA ILE A 137 -1.82 -13.24 -9.75
C ILE A 137 -2.44 -12.40 -10.87
N PRO A 138 -3.55 -11.67 -10.60
CA PRO A 138 -4.26 -10.92 -11.63
C PRO A 138 -3.45 -9.71 -12.13
N ASP A 139 -3.71 -9.30 -13.37
CA ASP A 139 -3.15 -8.07 -13.93
C ASP A 139 -3.64 -6.86 -13.09
N GLY A 140 -2.77 -5.87 -12.87
CA GLY A 140 -3.05 -4.70 -12.03
C GLY A 140 -3.07 -4.99 -10.52
N ALA A 141 -2.60 -6.18 -10.08
CA ALA A 141 -2.55 -6.50 -8.67
C ALA A 141 -1.51 -5.68 -7.91
N ILE A 142 -1.78 -5.46 -6.62
CA ILE A 142 -0.83 -4.98 -5.63
C ILE A 142 -0.49 -6.18 -4.74
N VAL A 143 0.76 -6.66 -4.83
CA VAL A 143 1.22 -7.88 -4.15
C VAL A 143 1.78 -7.53 -2.78
N LEU A 144 1.08 -7.95 -1.73
CA LEU A 144 1.39 -7.64 -0.34
C LEU A 144 2.06 -8.85 0.33
N MET A 145 3.26 -8.65 0.86
CA MET A 145 3.91 -9.63 1.73
C MET A 145 3.46 -9.40 3.17
N HIS A 146 2.71 -10.34 3.73
CA HIS A 146 2.39 -10.39 5.15
C HIS A 146 3.46 -11.19 5.88
N SER A 147 4.33 -10.50 6.58
CA SER A 147 5.42 -11.09 7.37
C SER A 147 5.08 -11.21 8.86
N GLY A 148 3.98 -10.61 9.31
CA GLY A 148 3.59 -10.49 10.70
C GLY A 148 4.50 -9.56 11.50
N TRP A 149 5.29 -8.73 10.80
CA TRP A 149 6.24 -7.81 11.43
C TRP A 149 5.57 -6.63 12.10
N GLY A 150 4.39 -6.22 11.64
CA GLY A 150 3.58 -5.14 12.21
C GLY A 150 3.34 -5.25 13.71
N ARG A 151 3.41 -6.48 14.29
CA ARG A 151 3.31 -6.70 15.75
C ARG A 151 4.39 -5.99 16.59
N TYR A 152 5.47 -5.54 15.95
CA TYR A 152 6.57 -4.83 16.61
C TYR A 152 6.43 -3.30 16.53
N TRP A 153 5.49 -2.79 15.73
CA TRP A 153 5.23 -1.36 15.64
C TRP A 153 4.65 -0.81 16.95
N PRO A 154 5.09 0.34 17.48
CA PRO A 154 6.15 1.26 17.02
C PRO A 154 7.48 1.09 17.82
N ASP A 155 7.82 -0.12 18.27
CA ASP A 155 9.05 -0.40 19.00
C ASP A 155 10.24 -0.45 18.01
N LYS A 156 11.04 0.61 17.94
CA LYS A 156 12.15 0.74 16.99
C LYS A 156 13.19 -0.36 17.11
N VAL A 157 13.54 -0.78 18.32
CA VAL A 157 14.54 -1.83 18.56
C VAL A 157 14.06 -3.15 17.98
N ARG A 158 12.80 -3.51 18.26
CA ARG A 158 12.23 -4.77 17.76
C ARG A 158 11.92 -4.69 16.27
N TYR A 159 11.50 -3.53 15.77
CA TYR A 159 11.05 -3.33 14.39
C TYR A 159 12.21 -3.15 13.40
N LEU A 160 13.22 -2.34 13.75
CA LEU A 160 14.39 -2.06 12.92
C LEU A 160 15.59 -2.96 13.26
N GLY A 161 15.78 -3.30 14.53
CA GLY A 161 16.99 -3.89 15.08
C GLY A 161 17.85 -2.90 15.86
N SER A 162 17.62 -1.59 15.71
CA SER A 162 18.31 -0.51 16.40
C SER A 162 17.41 0.72 16.56
N GLU A 163 17.60 1.49 17.61
CA GLU A 163 17.02 2.83 17.78
C GLU A 163 18.03 3.96 17.57
N THR A 164 19.29 3.60 17.30
CA THR A 164 20.38 4.57 17.10
C THR A 164 20.22 5.31 15.77
N PRO A 165 20.09 6.65 15.76
CA PRO A 165 20.00 7.42 14.53
C PRO A 165 21.19 7.17 13.60
N GLY A 166 20.93 6.95 12.32
CA GLY A 166 21.96 6.68 11.31
C GLY A 166 22.51 5.24 11.30
N GLU A 167 22.11 4.39 12.27
CA GLU A 167 22.56 2.99 12.31
C GLU A 167 21.77 2.14 11.30
N VAL A 168 22.45 1.74 10.22
CA VAL A 168 21.86 0.90 9.16
C VAL A 168 22.52 -0.47 9.05
N LYS A 169 23.58 -0.74 9.84
CA LYS A 169 24.33 -2.00 9.74
C LYS A 169 23.69 -3.14 10.52
N SER A 170 22.91 -2.81 11.54
CA SER A 170 22.24 -3.75 12.45
C SER A 170 20.74 -3.91 12.13
N LEU A 171 20.30 -3.49 10.95
CA LEU A 171 18.92 -3.67 10.54
C LEU A 171 18.62 -5.14 10.26
N HIS A 172 17.52 -5.64 10.85
CA HIS A 172 17.09 -7.03 10.76
C HIS A 172 15.58 -7.10 10.68
N PHE A 173 15.05 -7.35 9.48
CA PHE A 173 13.63 -7.56 9.18
C PHE A 173 13.47 -8.27 7.82
N PRO A 174 12.34 -8.95 7.57
CA PRO A 174 12.10 -9.66 6.32
C PRO A 174 11.84 -8.70 5.15
N GLY A 175 11.98 -9.22 3.93
CA GLY A 175 11.72 -8.50 2.68
C GLY A 175 11.48 -9.44 1.51
N PHE A 176 11.45 -8.92 0.30
CA PHE A 176 11.39 -9.74 -0.92
C PHE A 176 12.79 -10.25 -1.29
N SER A 177 12.84 -11.39 -1.97
CA SER A 177 14.08 -11.83 -2.64
C SER A 177 14.22 -11.13 -4.00
N LYS A 178 15.47 -11.04 -4.48
CA LYS A 178 15.77 -10.59 -5.84
C LYS A 178 14.98 -11.38 -6.89
N GLU A 179 14.97 -12.68 -6.76
CA GLU A 179 14.31 -13.60 -7.70
C GLU A 179 12.79 -13.42 -7.71
N ALA A 180 12.18 -13.16 -6.55
CA ALA A 180 10.75 -12.86 -6.47
C ALA A 180 10.41 -11.51 -7.15
N ALA A 181 11.23 -10.48 -6.94
CA ALA A 181 11.06 -9.21 -7.62
C ALA A 181 11.20 -9.35 -9.14
N GLU A 182 12.22 -10.07 -9.63
CA GLU A 182 12.40 -10.34 -11.04
C GLU A 182 11.24 -11.13 -11.64
N PHE A 183 10.72 -12.13 -10.92
CA PHE A 183 9.55 -12.90 -11.34
C PHE A 183 8.31 -12.02 -11.48
N LEU A 184 8.05 -11.16 -10.49
CA LEU A 184 6.91 -10.25 -10.53
C LEU A 184 6.99 -9.28 -11.71
N VAL A 185 8.18 -8.75 -12.00
CA VAL A 185 8.39 -7.81 -13.13
C VAL A 185 8.27 -8.52 -14.48
N LYS A 186 8.87 -9.72 -14.63
CA LYS A 186 8.99 -10.39 -15.94
C LYS A 186 7.76 -11.21 -16.29
N GLU A 187 7.14 -11.85 -15.27
CA GLU A 187 6.12 -12.88 -15.47
C GLU A 187 4.70 -12.41 -15.08
N ARG A 188 4.58 -11.26 -14.44
CA ARG A 188 3.29 -10.73 -13.97
C ARG A 188 3.15 -9.26 -14.37
N LYS A 189 1.89 -8.80 -14.49
CA LYS A 189 1.56 -7.41 -14.83
C LYS A 189 0.96 -6.76 -13.59
N ILE A 190 1.77 -6.58 -12.56
CA ILE A 190 1.35 -5.94 -11.31
C ILE A 190 1.51 -4.42 -11.39
N ASP A 191 0.81 -3.68 -10.53
CA ASP A 191 0.96 -2.23 -10.41
C ASP A 191 1.95 -1.83 -9.31
N GLY A 192 2.08 -2.65 -8.28
CA GLY A 192 2.99 -2.40 -7.17
C GLY A 192 3.11 -3.57 -6.21
N VAL A 193 3.96 -3.39 -5.22
CA VAL A 193 4.10 -4.32 -4.09
C VAL A 193 3.85 -3.62 -2.77
N GLY A 194 3.71 -4.38 -1.68
CA GLY A 194 3.65 -3.81 -0.33
C GLY A 194 4.12 -4.80 0.73
N ILE A 195 4.47 -4.27 1.91
CA ILE A 195 5.02 -5.05 3.02
C ILE A 195 4.73 -4.38 4.37
N ASP A 196 4.66 -5.18 5.43
CA ASP A 196 4.50 -4.73 6.82
C ASP A 196 5.83 -4.47 7.54
N THR A 197 6.93 -4.21 6.78
CA THR A 197 8.26 -3.87 7.26
C THR A 197 8.70 -2.48 6.80
N PRO A 198 9.82 -1.94 7.34
CA PRO A 198 10.31 -0.61 6.97
C PRO A 198 10.95 -0.55 5.58
N SER A 199 11.11 -1.69 4.90
CA SER A 199 11.66 -1.76 3.54
C SER A 199 11.21 -3.03 2.83
N ILE A 200 11.01 -2.96 1.50
CA ILE A 200 10.79 -4.12 0.64
C ILE A 200 12.05 -4.96 0.47
N ASP A 201 13.25 -4.37 0.61
CA ASP A 201 14.49 -5.12 0.80
C ASP A 201 14.58 -5.60 2.25
N HIS A 202 15.14 -6.79 2.50
CA HIS A 202 15.36 -7.28 3.85
C HIS A 202 16.42 -6.46 4.61
N GLY A 203 16.35 -6.39 5.94
CA GLY A 203 17.20 -5.52 6.77
C GLY A 203 18.71 -5.57 6.47
N PRO A 204 19.34 -6.74 6.30
CA PRO A 204 20.76 -6.85 5.94
C PRO A 204 21.13 -6.43 4.53
N SER A 205 20.17 -6.08 3.65
CA SER A 205 20.47 -5.59 2.29
C SER A 205 21.39 -4.37 2.31
N ARG A 206 22.31 -4.32 1.36
CA ARG A 206 23.26 -3.20 1.22
C ARG A 206 23.23 -2.58 -0.17
N ASP A 207 22.55 -3.20 -1.10
CA ASP A 207 22.48 -2.79 -2.51
C ASP A 207 21.07 -2.44 -2.97
N PHE A 208 20.06 -2.59 -2.09
CA PHE A 208 18.65 -2.28 -2.36
C PHE A 208 18.17 -2.91 -3.68
N ILE A 209 18.57 -4.16 -3.92
CA ILE A 209 18.37 -4.83 -5.21
C ILE A 209 16.89 -4.96 -5.57
N VAL A 210 16.00 -5.15 -4.57
CA VAL A 210 14.55 -5.29 -4.80
C VAL A 210 13.96 -3.95 -5.25
N HIS A 211 14.28 -2.85 -4.56
CA HIS A 211 13.89 -1.51 -4.99
C HIS A 211 14.34 -1.23 -6.42
N ARG A 212 15.62 -1.48 -6.71
CA ARG A 212 16.20 -1.22 -8.04
C ARG A 212 15.50 -1.98 -9.16
N ILE A 213 15.08 -3.22 -8.90
CA ILE A 213 14.35 -4.05 -9.87
C ILE A 213 12.93 -3.52 -10.06
N LEU A 214 12.18 -3.33 -8.98
CA LEU A 214 10.78 -2.94 -9.04
C LEU A 214 10.62 -1.49 -9.51
N ASN A 215 11.32 -0.54 -8.90
CA ASN A 215 11.24 0.86 -9.32
C ASN A 215 11.82 1.08 -10.72
N GLY A 216 12.88 0.33 -11.10
CA GLY A 216 13.42 0.37 -12.47
C GLY A 216 12.42 -0.11 -13.53
N ALA A 217 11.43 -0.91 -13.14
CA ALA A 217 10.30 -1.36 -13.97
C ALA A 217 9.06 -0.46 -13.83
N ASP A 218 9.18 0.73 -13.28
CA ASP A 218 8.11 1.69 -13.00
C ASP A 218 7.02 1.15 -12.05
N LEU A 219 7.37 0.22 -11.13
CA LEU A 219 6.47 -0.29 -10.10
C LEU A 219 6.74 0.44 -8.77
N TYR A 220 5.66 0.81 -8.07
CA TYR A 220 5.77 1.43 -6.75
C TYR A 220 5.82 0.39 -5.62
N ALA A 221 6.28 0.82 -4.43
CA ALA A 221 6.24 0.01 -3.23
C ALA A 221 5.46 0.71 -2.10
N LEU A 222 4.79 -0.08 -1.25
CA LEU A 222 4.11 0.36 -0.04
C LEU A 222 4.85 -0.25 1.15
N GLU A 223 5.31 0.59 2.07
CA GLU A 223 6.09 0.15 3.23
C GLU A 223 5.38 0.50 4.54
N ASN A 224 5.70 -0.25 5.59
CA ASN A 224 5.03 -0.13 6.88
C ASN A 224 3.50 -0.25 6.76
N VAL A 225 3.03 -1.21 5.95
CA VAL A 225 1.58 -1.46 5.78
C VAL A 225 1.04 -2.13 7.05
N ALA A 226 0.03 -1.52 7.66
CA ALA A 226 -0.58 -2.02 8.88
C ALA A 226 -1.62 -3.12 8.60
N ASN A 227 -1.94 -3.94 9.62
CA ASN A 227 -3.12 -4.81 9.64
C ASN A 227 -3.27 -5.78 8.45
N LEU A 228 -2.18 -6.23 7.83
CA LEU A 228 -2.23 -7.18 6.71
C LEU A 228 -2.85 -8.53 7.10
N ASP A 229 -2.77 -8.91 8.37
CA ASP A 229 -3.41 -10.10 8.95
C ASP A 229 -4.96 -10.09 8.86
N ARG A 230 -5.56 -8.91 8.63
CA ARG A 230 -7.01 -8.75 8.49
C ARG A 230 -7.50 -8.99 7.06
N LEU A 231 -6.58 -9.11 6.09
CA LEU A 231 -6.94 -9.29 4.69
C LEU A 231 -7.01 -10.78 4.31
N PRO A 232 -7.98 -11.17 3.47
CA PRO A 232 -7.95 -12.49 2.84
C PRO A 232 -6.82 -12.56 1.80
N PRO A 233 -6.37 -13.77 1.44
CA PRO A 233 -5.32 -13.95 0.43
C PRO A 233 -5.64 -13.28 -0.91
N LYS A 234 -6.93 -13.20 -1.28
CA LYS A 234 -7.43 -12.56 -2.51
C LYS A 234 -8.85 -12.03 -2.32
N GLY A 235 -9.30 -11.20 -3.27
CA GLY A 235 -10.67 -10.71 -3.37
C GLY A 235 -10.87 -9.33 -2.75
N ALA A 236 -9.95 -8.84 -1.92
CA ALA A 236 -10.00 -7.46 -1.46
C ALA A 236 -9.53 -6.51 -2.57
N THR A 237 -10.07 -5.29 -2.57
CA THR A 237 -9.57 -4.17 -3.38
C THR A 237 -8.75 -3.25 -2.51
N LEU A 238 -7.50 -2.99 -2.89
CA LEU A 238 -6.64 -2.02 -2.22
C LEU A 238 -6.79 -0.64 -2.85
N ILE A 239 -6.76 0.39 -2.02
CA ILE A 239 -6.73 1.81 -2.40
C ILE A 239 -5.58 2.46 -1.63
N ALA A 240 -4.56 2.97 -2.34
CA ALA A 240 -3.36 3.56 -1.77
C ALA A 240 -3.16 4.96 -2.36
N LEU A 241 -3.71 5.99 -1.71
CA LEU A 241 -3.69 7.37 -2.21
C LEU A 241 -2.69 8.21 -1.43
N PRO A 242 -1.46 8.42 -1.94
CA PRO A 242 -0.44 9.22 -1.29
C PRO A 242 -0.72 10.72 -1.36
N MET A 243 0.01 11.49 -0.55
CA MET A 243 0.17 12.92 -0.81
C MET A 243 0.71 13.12 -2.22
N LYS A 244 0.03 13.95 -3.02
CA LYS A 244 0.43 14.21 -4.41
C LYS A 244 1.53 15.29 -4.47
N ILE A 245 2.74 14.94 -4.03
CA ILE A 245 3.91 15.82 -3.99
C ILE A 245 4.51 15.90 -5.39
N LYS A 246 4.56 17.10 -5.96
CA LYS A 246 5.10 17.28 -7.32
C LYS A 246 6.59 16.93 -7.37
N GLY A 247 6.93 15.95 -8.21
CA GLY A 247 8.29 15.45 -8.35
C GLY A 247 8.79 14.66 -7.13
N GLY A 248 7.91 14.29 -6.19
CA GLY A 248 8.26 13.54 -4.98
C GLY A 248 8.72 12.12 -5.27
N THR A 249 9.68 11.64 -4.47
CA THR A 249 10.22 10.28 -4.58
C THR A 249 9.34 9.27 -3.85
N GLY A 250 8.39 9.74 -3.05
CA GLY A 250 7.42 9.00 -2.27
C GLY A 250 6.54 9.94 -1.46
N GLY A 251 5.85 9.40 -0.47
CA GLY A 251 5.06 10.22 0.44
C GLY A 251 4.20 9.41 1.41
N PRO A 252 3.79 10.03 2.52
CA PRO A 252 2.79 9.45 3.39
C PRO A 252 1.54 9.05 2.62
N VAL A 253 0.99 7.88 2.91
CA VAL A 253 -0.16 7.33 2.21
C VAL A 253 -1.22 6.82 3.17
N ARG A 254 -2.51 7.12 2.92
CA ARG A 254 -3.58 6.39 3.58
C ARG A 254 -3.96 5.19 2.72
N ILE A 255 -3.70 4.01 3.24
CA ILE A 255 -4.03 2.75 2.57
C ILE A 255 -5.30 2.19 3.21
N ILE A 256 -6.27 1.86 2.39
CA ILE A 256 -7.46 1.13 2.82
C ILE A 256 -7.68 -0.08 1.93
N ALA A 257 -8.29 -1.12 2.48
CA ALA A 257 -8.80 -2.26 1.71
C ALA A 257 -10.31 -2.36 1.85
N ILE A 258 -10.96 -2.74 0.77
CA ILE A 258 -12.38 -3.12 0.73
C ILE A 258 -12.42 -4.64 0.64
N LEU A 259 -12.96 -5.29 1.66
CA LEU A 259 -13.11 -6.75 1.70
C LEU A 259 -14.19 -7.23 0.71
N PRO A 260 -14.09 -8.48 0.22
CA PRO A 260 -15.06 -9.06 -0.72
C PRO A 260 -16.47 -9.23 -0.17
#